data_17864426862d0c0acf8ead656ff49a9b
#
_entry.id   17864426862d0c0acf8ead656ff49a9b
#
_cell.length_a   1.000
_cell.length_b   1.000
_cell.length_c   1.000
_cell.angle_alpha   90.00
_cell.angle_beta   90.00
_cell.angle_gamma   90.00
#
_symmetry.space_group_name_H-M   'P 1'
#
loop_
_entity.id
_entity.type
_entity.pdbx_description
1 polymer ?
#
loop_
_entity_poly.entity_id
_entity_poly.type
_entity_poly.pdbx_seq_one_letter_code
_entity_poly.pdbx_strand_id
1 'polypeptide(L)'
;MDVLPQIGGQLTEIYPKKPIYDIPGCPMILASDLVDNLRKQIDPFKPTFTLGEIAEKIEKLEDGSFRTTGHDGTIIESRVIAIAGGLGCFEPRKPPIDGIERFKGIDYFVKNPLHYKDTHVVIARGGDSALDWTIELAALGSQITLVHRRSSFRGAPDSVDKVMELVSHGKVKLITDASVVEVIGTDVLQSIVIEVPEGKVTQEADFFIPLFGLTPKLGPIADWGLSLDKNAIEVDPYDCSTNVDGIFAIGDINTYPGKLKLILCGFHEATMMCQAAFRYIYPDQKLSFKYTTVTGIDGF
;
A
#
# COMPACT_ATOMS: atom_id res chain seq x y z
N MET A 1 5.92 13.72 8.18
CA MET A 1 4.98 13.15 9.21
C MET A 1 4.27 11.98 8.59
N ASP A 2 4.16 10.85 9.27
CA ASP A 2 3.47 9.64 8.80
C ASP A 2 2.81 8.95 9.99
N VAL A 3 1.59 8.44 9.80
CA VAL A 3 0.84 7.68 10.82
C VAL A 3 1.47 6.33 11.14
N LEU A 4 2.25 5.78 10.20
CA LEU A 4 2.95 4.53 10.41
C LEU A 4 4.17 4.71 11.32
N PRO A 5 4.51 3.70 12.14
CA PRO A 5 5.66 3.78 13.04
C PRO A 5 7.00 3.60 12.32
N GLN A 6 6.97 3.34 11.01
CA GLN A 6 8.15 3.12 10.17
C GLN A 6 7.96 3.76 8.79
N ILE A 7 9.07 4.10 8.15
CA ILE A 7 9.07 4.63 6.79
C ILE A 7 8.80 3.52 5.76
N GLY A 8 8.28 3.91 4.57
CA GLY A 8 8.08 3.01 3.44
C GLY A 8 6.63 2.71 3.10
N GLY A 9 5.68 3.11 3.94
CA GLY A 9 4.26 2.99 3.66
C GLY A 9 3.82 1.55 3.38
N GLN A 10 3.11 1.34 2.27
CA GLN A 10 2.62 0.02 1.86
C GLN A 10 3.75 -0.99 1.62
N LEU A 11 4.91 -0.54 1.15
CA LEU A 11 6.04 -1.42 0.83
C LEU A 11 6.61 -2.12 2.06
N THR A 12 6.57 -1.48 3.21
CA THR A 12 7.07 -2.05 4.47
C THR A 12 5.97 -2.64 5.33
N GLU A 13 4.76 -2.06 5.31
CA GLU A 13 3.67 -2.49 6.19
C GLU A 13 2.86 -3.66 5.62
N ILE A 14 2.63 -3.68 4.29
CA ILE A 14 1.69 -4.64 3.69
C ILE A 14 2.41 -5.81 3.02
N TYR A 15 3.49 -5.53 2.25
CA TYR A 15 4.13 -6.54 1.42
C TYR A 15 5.66 -6.39 1.32
N PRO A 16 6.38 -6.38 2.46
CA PRO A 16 7.82 -6.14 2.47
C PRO A 16 8.64 -7.15 1.67
N LYS A 17 8.15 -8.37 1.52
CA LYS A 17 8.80 -9.47 0.80
C LYS A 17 8.35 -9.59 -0.66
N LYS A 18 7.45 -8.71 -1.12
CA LYS A 18 6.98 -8.76 -2.51
C LYS A 18 8.09 -8.34 -3.48
N PRO A 19 8.39 -9.15 -4.51
CA PRO A 19 9.31 -8.76 -5.56
C PRO A 19 8.67 -7.68 -6.46
N ILE A 20 9.45 -6.68 -6.82
CA ILE A 20 9.10 -5.56 -7.71
C ILE A 20 10.00 -5.64 -8.94
N TYR A 21 9.40 -5.56 -10.13
CA TYR A 21 10.08 -5.75 -11.40
C TYR A 21 10.05 -4.51 -12.31
N ASP A 22 9.29 -3.49 -11.93
CA ASP A 22 9.00 -2.29 -12.74
C ASP A 22 9.76 -1.03 -12.28
N ILE A 23 10.90 -1.24 -11.60
CA ILE A 23 11.85 -0.16 -11.28
C ILE A 23 12.99 -0.18 -12.29
N PRO A 24 13.13 0.84 -13.16
CA PRO A 24 14.22 0.91 -14.12
C PRO A 24 15.60 0.81 -13.44
N GLY A 25 16.47 -0.04 -14.00
CA GLY A 25 17.78 -0.31 -13.44
C GLY A 25 17.83 -1.42 -12.39
N CYS A 26 16.67 -1.92 -11.91
CA CYS A 26 16.57 -3.05 -11.01
C CYS A 26 15.81 -4.19 -11.70
N PRO A 27 16.48 -5.27 -12.14
CA PRO A 27 15.79 -6.43 -12.75
C PRO A 27 14.72 -7.04 -11.84
N MET A 28 15.00 -7.05 -10.54
CA MET A 28 14.09 -7.42 -9.46
C MET A 28 14.63 -6.86 -8.15
N ILE A 29 13.74 -6.33 -7.30
CA ILE A 29 14.08 -5.87 -5.96
C ILE A 29 12.93 -6.17 -4.99
N LEU A 30 13.24 -6.57 -3.76
CA LEU A 30 12.19 -6.71 -2.74
C LEU A 30 11.69 -5.34 -2.29
N ALA A 31 10.42 -5.25 -1.93
CA ALA A 31 9.79 -3.99 -1.50
C ALA A 31 10.53 -3.35 -0.32
N SER A 32 10.93 -4.14 0.69
CA SER A 32 11.75 -3.68 1.82
C SER A 32 13.11 -3.16 1.38
N ASP A 33 13.79 -3.88 0.46
CA ASP A 33 15.13 -3.51 0.02
C ASP A 33 15.11 -2.21 -0.80
N LEU A 34 14.03 -1.99 -1.57
CA LEU A 34 13.83 -0.72 -2.28
C LEU A 34 13.74 0.45 -1.27
N VAL A 35 12.96 0.29 -0.21
CA VAL A 35 12.82 1.32 0.85
C VAL A 35 14.17 1.58 1.54
N ASP A 36 14.92 0.53 1.87
CA ASP A 36 16.24 0.65 2.49
C ASP A 36 17.23 1.38 1.58
N ASN A 37 17.21 1.11 0.27
CA ASN A 37 18.05 1.80 -0.69
C ASN A 37 17.67 3.28 -0.83
N LEU A 38 16.36 3.58 -0.91
CA LEU A 38 15.87 4.96 -0.94
C LEU A 38 16.24 5.72 0.34
N ARG A 39 16.17 5.07 1.51
CA ARG A 39 16.59 5.65 2.77
C ARG A 39 18.06 6.01 2.76
N LYS A 40 18.94 5.09 2.34
CA LYS A 40 20.39 5.37 2.20
C LYS A 40 20.64 6.55 1.25
N GLN A 41 19.84 6.67 0.18
CA GLN A 41 19.97 7.76 -0.79
C GLN A 41 19.64 9.14 -0.19
N ILE A 42 18.73 9.21 0.79
CA ILE A 42 18.34 10.48 1.42
C ILE A 42 19.11 10.79 2.71
N ASP A 43 19.81 9.83 3.30
CA ASP A 43 20.54 9.99 4.57
C ASP A 43 21.53 11.18 4.59
N PRO A 44 22.29 11.49 3.50
CA PRO A 44 23.15 12.68 3.46
C PRO A 44 22.43 14.00 3.66
N PHE A 45 21.13 14.07 3.30
CA PHE A 45 20.32 15.28 3.44
C PHE A 45 19.70 15.44 4.83
N LYS A 46 19.85 14.45 5.72
CA LYS A 46 19.41 14.45 7.12
C LYS A 46 17.94 14.88 7.30
N PRO A 47 16.96 14.25 6.58
CA PRO A 47 15.57 14.59 6.75
C PRO A 47 15.09 14.24 8.16
N THR A 48 14.16 15.05 8.68
CA THR A 48 13.48 14.75 9.95
C THR A 48 12.25 13.91 9.68
N PHE A 49 12.06 12.84 10.46
CA PHE A 49 10.90 11.97 10.42
C PHE A 49 10.05 12.14 11.68
N THR A 50 8.77 12.43 11.54
CA THR A 50 7.76 12.35 12.60
C THR A 50 6.88 11.14 12.26
N LEU A 51 7.09 10.03 12.96
CA LEU A 51 6.44 8.75 12.71
C LEU A 51 5.47 8.39 13.83
N GLY A 52 4.45 7.59 13.51
CA GLY A 52 3.39 7.21 14.45
C GLY A 52 2.38 8.33 14.71
N GLU A 53 2.42 9.42 13.94
CA GLU A 53 1.58 10.59 14.15
C GLU A 53 0.90 11.02 12.85
N ILE A 54 -0.44 11.13 12.89
CA ILE A 54 -1.23 11.58 11.74
C ILE A 54 -1.24 13.11 11.66
N ALA A 55 -1.04 13.67 10.47
CA ALA A 55 -1.27 15.07 10.20
C ALA A 55 -2.78 15.34 10.25
N GLU A 56 -3.25 16.00 11.31
CA GLU A 56 -4.68 16.22 11.55
C GLU A 56 -5.18 17.51 10.90
N LYS A 57 -4.44 18.61 11.06
CA LYS A 57 -4.86 19.92 10.59
C LYS A 57 -3.74 20.63 9.87
N ILE A 58 -4.11 21.39 8.83
CA ILE A 58 -3.23 22.37 8.20
C ILE A 58 -3.86 23.77 8.28
N GLU A 59 -3.03 24.78 8.44
CA GLU A 59 -3.41 26.18 8.46
C GLU A 59 -2.43 26.97 7.61
N LYS A 60 -2.95 27.81 6.69
CA LYS A 60 -2.12 28.75 5.94
C LYS A 60 -1.93 30.00 6.78
N LEU A 61 -0.68 30.41 6.98
CA LEU A 61 -0.29 31.56 7.78
C LEU A 61 -0.29 32.86 6.94
N GLU A 62 -0.24 34.02 7.60
CA GLU A 62 -0.27 35.31 6.93
C GLU A 62 0.90 35.54 5.97
N ASP A 63 2.06 34.95 6.24
CA ASP A 63 3.24 35.02 5.37
C ASP A 63 3.21 34.02 4.21
N GLY A 64 2.12 33.27 4.06
CA GLY A 64 1.92 32.26 3.02
C GLY A 64 2.52 30.89 3.34
N SER A 65 3.21 30.73 4.46
CA SER A 65 3.67 29.43 4.97
C SER A 65 2.51 28.61 5.56
N PHE A 66 2.78 27.38 5.96
CA PHE A 66 1.79 26.45 6.52
C PHE A 66 2.20 26.01 7.91
N ARG A 67 1.21 25.83 8.77
CA ARG A 67 1.33 25.12 10.03
C ARG A 67 0.56 23.81 9.93
N THR A 68 1.28 22.71 10.08
CA THR A 68 0.69 21.36 10.18
C THR A 68 0.71 20.94 11.64
N THR A 69 -0.45 20.53 12.15
CA THR A 69 -0.62 20.02 13.53
C THR A 69 -0.92 18.54 13.47
N GLY A 70 -0.14 17.75 14.19
CA GLY A 70 -0.36 16.33 14.38
C GLY A 70 -1.35 16.04 15.50
N HIS A 71 -1.92 14.83 15.54
CA HIS A 71 -2.90 14.43 16.57
C HIS A 71 -2.32 14.38 17.99
N ASP A 72 -1.01 14.16 18.11
CA ASP A 72 -0.28 14.18 19.40
C ASP A 72 0.21 15.58 19.78
N GLY A 73 -0.11 16.59 18.95
CA GLY A 73 0.20 18.00 19.20
C GLY A 73 1.54 18.46 18.62
N THR A 74 2.22 17.66 17.83
CA THR A 74 3.43 18.10 17.09
C THR A 74 3.05 19.18 16.07
N ILE A 75 3.78 20.29 16.09
CA ILE A 75 3.59 21.40 15.15
C ILE A 75 4.79 21.46 14.21
N ILE A 76 4.52 21.49 12.90
CA ILE A 76 5.53 21.69 11.86
C ILE A 76 5.13 22.90 11.03
N GLU A 77 6.03 23.89 10.94
CA GLU A 77 5.88 25.03 10.03
C GLU A 77 6.71 24.80 8.77
N SER A 78 6.13 25.07 7.61
CA SER A 78 6.77 24.81 6.31
C SER A 78 6.29 25.79 5.24
N ARG A 79 7.11 26.04 4.23
CA ARG A 79 6.74 26.87 3.07
C ARG A 79 5.88 26.14 2.06
N VAL A 80 5.99 24.83 2.01
CA VAL A 80 5.20 23.96 1.12
C VAL A 80 4.80 22.68 1.84
N ILE A 81 3.73 22.05 1.39
CA ILE A 81 3.29 20.74 1.82
C ILE A 81 3.28 19.81 0.59
N ALA A 82 3.96 18.68 0.69
CA ALA A 82 3.90 17.60 -0.29
C ALA A 82 3.14 16.41 0.33
N ILE A 83 1.99 16.07 -0.22
CA ILE A 83 1.16 14.95 0.23
C ILE A 83 1.53 13.72 -0.58
N ALA A 84 2.21 12.76 0.04
CA ALA A 84 2.61 11.47 -0.54
C ALA A 84 1.94 10.31 0.20
N GLY A 85 0.67 10.48 0.58
CA GLY A 85 -0.08 9.59 1.47
C GLY A 85 -0.51 8.25 0.86
N GLY A 86 -0.07 7.90 -0.34
CA GLY A 86 -0.40 6.63 -1.00
C GLY A 86 -1.91 6.44 -1.16
N LEU A 87 -2.49 5.40 -0.58
CA LEU A 87 -3.94 5.19 -0.54
C LEU A 87 -4.61 5.91 0.65
N GLY A 88 -3.89 6.77 1.36
CA GLY A 88 -4.36 7.36 2.62
C GLY A 88 -4.33 6.33 3.76
N CYS A 89 -5.20 6.52 4.74
CA CYS A 89 -5.47 5.48 5.74
C CYS A 89 -6.25 4.37 5.05
N PHE A 90 -5.59 3.26 4.74
CA PHE A 90 -6.25 2.13 4.07
C PHE A 90 -6.79 1.14 5.10
N GLU A 91 -8.04 0.75 4.92
CA GLU A 91 -8.64 -0.34 5.67
C GLU A 91 -8.82 -1.57 4.76
N PRO A 92 -8.47 -2.78 5.25
CA PRO A 92 -8.78 -4.00 4.53
C PRO A 92 -10.31 -4.14 4.39
N ARG A 93 -10.75 -4.49 3.19
CA ARG A 93 -12.15 -4.83 2.98
C ARG A 93 -12.43 -6.15 3.67
N LYS A 94 -13.33 -6.11 4.64
CA LYS A 94 -13.72 -7.28 5.41
C LYS A 94 -14.77 -8.09 4.65
N PRO A 95 -14.76 -9.42 4.77
CA PRO A 95 -15.88 -10.22 4.33
C PRO A 95 -17.13 -9.89 5.15
N PRO A 96 -18.34 -9.98 4.57
CA PRO A 96 -19.60 -9.71 5.28
C PRO A 96 -19.98 -10.89 6.21
N ILE A 97 -19.12 -11.14 7.20
CA ILE A 97 -19.29 -12.21 8.20
C ILE A 97 -19.33 -11.53 9.57
N ASP A 98 -20.47 -11.63 10.25
CA ASP A 98 -20.65 -10.98 11.54
C ASP A 98 -19.69 -11.54 12.60
N GLY A 99 -19.05 -10.62 13.34
CA GLY A 99 -18.16 -10.94 14.45
C GLY A 99 -16.86 -11.64 14.06
N ILE A 100 -16.43 -11.53 12.80
CA ILE A 100 -15.19 -12.13 12.30
C ILE A 100 -13.95 -11.64 13.08
N GLU A 101 -13.95 -10.40 13.56
CA GLU A 101 -12.82 -9.78 14.26
C GLU A 101 -12.54 -10.37 15.66
N ARG A 102 -13.48 -11.13 16.22
CA ARG A 102 -13.28 -11.78 17.52
C ARG A 102 -12.35 -12.98 17.49
N PHE A 103 -12.09 -13.52 16.29
CA PHE A 103 -11.28 -14.72 16.14
C PHE A 103 -9.82 -14.38 15.89
N LYS A 104 -8.92 -14.98 16.64
CA LYS A 104 -7.49 -15.08 16.28
C LYS A 104 -7.36 -16.05 15.11
N GLY A 105 -6.41 -15.76 14.21
CA GLY A 105 -6.22 -16.52 12.97
C GLY A 105 -6.94 -15.91 11.75
N ILE A 106 -7.51 -14.70 11.89
CA ILE A 106 -8.02 -13.92 10.76
C ILE A 106 -7.02 -12.80 10.46
N ASP A 107 -6.30 -12.93 9.35
CA ASP A 107 -5.23 -12.01 8.99
C ASP A 107 -5.53 -11.32 7.65
N TYR A 108 -5.59 -10.00 7.66
CA TYR A 108 -5.83 -9.21 6.45
C TYR A 108 -4.54 -8.88 5.68
N PHE A 109 -3.39 -9.11 6.30
CA PHE A 109 -2.05 -8.87 5.76
C PHE A 109 -1.11 -9.98 6.22
N VAL A 110 -0.23 -10.42 5.34
CA VAL A 110 0.83 -11.39 5.67
C VAL A 110 2.11 -10.61 6.00
N LYS A 111 2.35 -10.36 7.29
CA LYS A 111 3.56 -9.66 7.76
C LYS A 111 4.78 -10.59 7.85
N ASN A 112 4.59 -11.79 8.35
CA ASN A 112 5.62 -12.80 8.48
C ASN A 112 5.15 -14.13 7.90
N PRO A 113 5.58 -14.51 6.69
CA PRO A 113 5.15 -15.77 6.06
C PRO A 113 5.49 -17.02 6.88
N LEU A 114 6.57 -17.01 7.65
CA LEU A 114 6.97 -18.15 8.49
C LEU A 114 5.96 -18.48 9.59
N HIS A 115 5.08 -17.54 9.96
CA HIS A 115 4.01 -17.74 10.93
C HIS A 115 2.99 -18.80 10.48
N TYR A 116 2.85 -18.99 9.17
CA TYR A 116 1.88 -19.89 8.56
C TYR A 116 2.48 -21.26 8.18
N LYS A 117 3.78 -21.46 8.45
CA LYS A 117 4.46 -22.70 8.12
C LYS A 117 3.78 -23.90 8.77
N ASP A 118 3.59 -24.96 7.98
CA ASP A 118 3.00 -26.24 8.41
C ASP A 118 1.58 -26.13 9.02
N THR A 119 0.80 -25.09 8.62
CA THR A 119 -0.59 -24.86 9.08
C THR A 119 -1.58 -24.97 7.92
N HIS A 120 -2.88 -25.04 8.25
CA HIS A 120 -3.97 -24.98 7.29
C HIS A 120 -4.39 -23.53 7.05
N VAL A 121 -4.11 -23.00 5.88
CA VAL A 121 -4.42 -21.62 5.53
C VAL A 121 -5.49 -21.59 4.45
N VAL A 122 -6.55 -20.84 4.71
CA VAL A 122 -7.55 -20.52 3.69
C VAL A 122 -7.32 -19.11 3.19
N ILE A 123 -7.11 -18.96 1.88
CA ILE A 123 -6.96 -17.66 1.21
C ILE A 123 -8.22 -17.41 0.38
N ALA A 124 -8.84 -16.24 0.55
CA ALA A 124 -10.01 -15.88 -0.25
C ALA A 124 -9.72 -14.72 -1.17
N ARG A 125 -9.88 -14.93 -2.43
CA ARG A 125 -9.89 -14.07 -3.63
C ARG A 125 -9.02 -14.65 -4.76
N GLY A 126 -8.94 -13.93 -5.92
CA GLY A 126 -8.19 -14.38 -7.11
C GLY A 126 -7.55 -13.22 -7.86
N GLY A 127 -7.08 -12.20 -7.12
CA GLY A 127 -6.21 -11.14 -7.63
C GLY A 127 -4.75 -11.45 -7.29
N ASP A 128 -3.81 -10.60 -7.77
CA ASP A 128 -2.37 -10.82 -7.63
C ASP A 128 -1.94 -11.18 -6.22
N SER A 129 -2.36 -10.40 -5.20
CA SER A 129 -1.97 -10.68 -3.81
C SER A 129 -2.41 -12.08 -3.32
N ALA A 130 -3.58 -12.57 -3.74
CA ALA A 130 -4.05 -13.89 -3.34
C ALA A 130 -3.25 -15.00 -4.01
N LEU A 131 -2.89 -14.82 -5.28
CA LEU A 131 -2.08 -15.79 -6.02
C LEU A 131 -0.64 -15.80 -5.50
N ASP A 132 -0.03 -14.63 -5.30
CA ASP A 132 1.33 -14.50 -4.79
C ASP A 132 1.48 -15.17 -3.42
N TRP A 133 0.57 -14.88 -2.47
CA TRP A 133 0.60 -15.52 -1.15
C TRP A 133 0.26 -17.01 -1.19
N THR A 134 -0.58 -17.45 -2.11
CA THR A 134 -0.83 -18.89 -2.33
C THR A 134 0.47 -19.61 -2.72
N ILE A 135 1.24 -19.04 -3.64
CA ILE A 135 2.51 -19.60 -4.10
C ILE A 135 3.54 -19.62 -2.97
N GLU A 136 3.70 -18.50 -2.29
CA GLU A 136 4.73 -18.33 -1.25
C GLU A 136 4.47 -19.23 -0.04
N LEU A 137 3.23 -19.25 0.48
CA LEU A 137 2.89 -20.05 1.65
C LEU A 137 2.88 -21.57 1.34
N ALA A 138 2.47 -21.97 0.14
CA ALA A 138 2.59 -23.36 -0.29
C ALA A 138 4.06 -23.83 -0.34
N ALA A 139 4.98 -22.95 -0.74
CA ALA A 139 6.42 -23.26 -0.75
C ALA A 139 7.01 -23.43 0.67
N LEU A 140 6.38 -22.83 1.69
CA LEU A 140 6.76 -22.96 3.09
C LEU A 140 6.19 -24.24 3.76
N GLY A 141 5.39 -25.04 3.05
CA GLY A 141 4.81 -26.26 3.56
C GLY A 141 3.40 -26.11 4.13
N SER A 142 2.79 -24.94 4.03
CA SER A 142 1.39 -24.73 4.43
C SER A 142 0.43 -25.52 3.54
N GLN A 143 -0.64 -26.03 4.14
CA GLN A 143 -1.76 -26.64 3.39
C GLN A 143 -2.71 -25.52 2.97
N ILE A 144 -2.70 -25.16 1.70
CA ILE A 144 -3.47 -24.01 1.21
C ILE A 144 -4.80 -24.45 0.60
N THR A 145 -5.88 -23.79 1.02
CA THR A 145 -7.15 -23.78 0.30
C THR A 145 -7.40 -22.38 -0.27
N LEU A 146 -7.35 -22.26 -1.59
CA LEU A 146 -7.66 -21.03 -2.30
C LEU A 146 -9.15 -21.01 -2.70
N VAL A 147 -9.89 -20.03 -2.17
CA VAL A 147 -11.32 -19.86 -2.45
C VAL A 147 -11.53 -18.65 -3.36
N HIS A 148 -12.14 -18.84 -4.51
CA HIS A 148 -12.43 -17.77 -5.46
C HIS A 148 -13.87 -17.78 -5.94
N ARG A 149 -14.51 -16.61 -5.96
CA ARG A 149 -15.93 -16.44 -6.32
C ARG A 149 -16.25 -16.61 -7.81
N ARG A 150 -15.27 -16.83 -8.66
CA ARG A 150 -15.40 -16.98 -10.12
C ARG A 150 -14.55 -18.15 -10.57
N SER A 151 -14.86 -18.66 -11.76
CA SER A 151 -14.05 -19.69 -12.42
C SER A 151 -12.73 -19.15 -13.01
N SER A 152 -12.61 -17.81 -13.20
CA SER A 152 -11.44 -17.16 -13.80
C SER A 152 -10.78 -16.18 -12.83
N PHE A 153 -9.46 -16.20 -12.81
CA PHE A 153 -8.63 -15.28 -12.01
C PHE A 153 -8.45 -13.91 -12.71
N ARG A 154 -8.11 -12.90 -11.91
CA ARG A 154 -7.78 -11.54 -12.39
C ARG A 154 -6.31 -11.18 -12.23
N GLY A 155 -5.50 -12.06 -11.64
CA GLY A 155 -4.09 -11.85 -11.44
C GLY A 155 -3.27 -12.07 -12.71
N ALA A 156 -1.97 -11.80 -12.61
CA ALA A 156 -1.03 -11.96 -13.72
C ALA A 156 -1.05 -13.41 -14.22
N PRO A 157 -1.02 -13.64 -15.56
CA PRO A 157 -1.07 -14.99 -16.13
C PRO A 157 -0.01 -15.93 -15.55
N ASP A 158 1.22 -15.46 -15.37
CA ASP A 158 2.32 -16.26 -14.79
C ASP A 158 2.00 -16.75 -13.36
N SER A 159 1.41 -15.89 -12.50
CA SER A 159 0.99 -16.28 -11.15
C SER A 159 -0.18 -17.27 -11.20
N VAL A 160 -1.10 -17.12 -12.16
CA VAL A 160 -2.20 -18.08 -12.36
C VAL A 160 -1.64 -19.45 -12.75
N ASP A 161 -0.72 -19.50 -13.73
CA ASP A 161 -0.12 -20.76 -14.22
C ASP A 161 0.61 -21.49 -13.07
N LYS A 162 1.38 -20.78 -12.25
CA LYS A 162 2.06 -21.35 -11.07
C LYS A 162 1.09 -21.91 -10.04
N VAL A 163 0.00 -21.20 -9.76
CA VAL A 163 -1.04 -21.70 -8.83
C VAL A 163 -1.71 -22.94 -9.40
N MET A 164 -2.05 -22.96 -10.70
CA MET A 164 -2.65 -24.15 -11.34
C MET A 164 -1.71 -25.35 -11.36
N GLU A 165 -0.41 -25.13 -11.49
CA GLU A 165 0.60 -26.18 -11.33
C GLU A 165 0.58 -26.75 -9.90
N LEU A 166 0.55 -25.90 -8.86
CA LEU A 166 0.44 -26.32 -7.47
C LEU A 166 -0.86 -27.10 -7.20
N VAL A 167 -1.96 -26.70 -7.82
CA VAL A 167 -3.24 -27.43 -7.75
C VAL A 167 -3.11 -28.81 -8.39
N SER A 168 -2.51 -28.91 -9.58
CA SER A 168 -2.31 -30.19 -10.29
C SER A 168 -1.44 -31.19 -9.51
N HIS A 169 -0.49 -30.68 -8.71
CA HIS A 169 0.35 -31.48 -7.83
C HIS A 169 -0.25 -31.75 -6.43
N GLY A 170 -1.50 -31.33 -6.19
CA GLY A 170 -2.18 -31.51 -4.90
C GLY A 170 -1.61 -30.68 -3.74
N LYS A 171 -0.77 -29.67 -4.04
CA LYS A 171 -0.18 -28.76 -3.06
C LYS A 171 -1.15 -27.67 -2.61
N VAL A 172 -2.11 -27.31 -3.46
CA VAL A 172 -3.13 -26.30 -3.22
C VAL A 172 -4.49 -26.89 -3.57
N LYS A 173 -5.45 -26.77 -2.66
CA LYS A 173 -6.86 -27.05 -2.92
C LYS A 173 -7.51 -25.80 -3.47
N LEU A 174 -8.01 -25.85 -4.70
CA LEU A 174 -8.73 -24.74 -5.32
C LEU A 174 -10.23 -24.98 -5.29
N ILE A 175 -11.00 -23.99 -4.81
CA ILE A 175 -12.46 -23.97 -4.83
C ILE A 175 -12.92 -22.70 -5.54
N THR A 176 -13.46 -22.85 -6.74
CA THR A 176 -13.98 -21.75 -7.56
C THR A 176 -15.50 -21.65 -7.44
N ASP A 177 -16.08 -20.56 -7.96
CA ASP A 177 -17.50 -20.23 -7.86
C ASP A 177 -18.00 -20.31 -6.42
N ALA A 178 -17.15 -19.91 -5.47
CA ALA A 178 -17.31 -20.14 -4.05
C ALA A 178 -17.03 -18.87 -3.22
N SER A 179 -17.68 -18.78 -2.07
CA SER A 179 -17.50 -17.68 -1.12
C SER A 179 -17.43 -18.20 0.32
N VAL A 180 -16.56 -17.61 1.13
CA VAL A 180 -16.57 -17.88 2.57
C VAL A 180 -17.71 -17.10 3.19
N VAL A 181 -18.60 -17.80 3.90
CA VAL A 181 -19.85 -17.25 4.46
C VAL A 181 -19.92 -17.31 5.98
N GLU A 182 -19.07 -18.12 6.63
CA GLU A 182 -19.05 -18.24 8.09
C GLU A 182 -17.67 -18.66 8.58
N VAL A 183 -17.31 -18.23 9.78
CA VAL A 183 -16.11 -18.67 10.52
C VAL A 183 -16.53 -19.38 11.80
N ILE A 184 -15.89 -20.50 12.11
CA ILE A 184 -16.22 -21.36 13.25
C ILE A 184 -15.00 -21.46 14.17
N GLY A 185 -15.24 -21.33 15.47
CA GLY A 185 -14.25 -21.43 16.53
C GLY A 185 -14.78 -20.82 17.83
N THR A 186 -13.95 -20.76 18.85
CA THR A 186 -14.23 -20.03 20.09
C THR A 186 -13.55 -18.65 20.05
N ASP A 187 -12.31 -18.54 20.56
CA ASP A 187 -11.46 -17.35 20.44
C ASP A 187 -10.44 -17.47 19.30
N VAL A 188 -10.24 -18.71 18.81
CA VAL A 188 -9.32 -19.05 17.73
C VAL A 188 -10.13 -19.69 16.61
N LEU A 189 -9.78 -19.37 15.36
CA LEU A 189 -10.32 -20.01 14.18
C LEU A 189 -10.05 -21.52 14.22
N GLN A 190 -11.04 -22.33 13.86
CA GLN A 190 -10.92 -23.79 13.75
C GLN A 190 -11.35 -24.27 12.37
N SER A 191 -12.34 -23.64 11.78
CA SER A 191 -12.82 -23.95 10.44
C SER A 191 -13.58 -22.78 9.84
N ILE A 192 -13.82 -22.86 8.54
CA ILE A 192 -14.66 -21.93 7.79
C ILE A 192 -15.72 -22.67 7.00
N VAL A 193 -16.84 -22.01 6.77
CA VAL A 193 -17.91 -22.51 5.89
C VAL A 193 -17.81 -21.81 4.54
N ILE A 194 -17.68 -22.60 3.50
CA ILE A 194 -17.58 -22.15 2.11
C ILE A 194 -18.89 -22.52 1.41
N GLU A 195 -19.57 -21.51 0.87
CA GLU A 195 -20.74 -21.71 0.00
C GLU A 195 -20.26 -21.98 -1.42
N VAL A 196 -20.73 -23.08 -1.97
CA VAL A 196 -20.48 -23.51 -3.34
C VAL A 196 -21.83 -23.76 -4.04
N PRO A 197 -21.90 -23.87 -5.39
CA PRO A 197 -23.18 -24.08 -6.10
C PRO A 197 -23.98 -25.27 -5.59
N GLU A 198 -23.33 -26.32 -5.12
CA GLU A 198 -23.95 -27.56 -4.65
C GLU A 198 -24.37 -27.48 -3.16
N GLY A 199 -24.05 -26.40 -2.43
CA GLY A 199 -24.38 -26.22 -1.02
C GLY A 199 -23.27 -25.62 -0.19
N LYS A 200 -23.11 -26.07 1.06
CA LYS A 200 -22.08 -25.57 1.98
C LYS A 200 -21.07 -26.65 2.33
N VAL A 201 -19.81 -26.29 2.34
CA VAL A 201 -18.69 -27.18 2.70
C VAL A 201 -17.92 -26.55 3.86
N THR A 202 -17.61 -27.34 4.89
CA THR A 202 -16.76 -26.94 5.99
C THR A 202 -15.30 -27.31 5.69
N GLN A 203 -14.38 -26.36 5.86
CA GLN A 203 -12.94 -26.54 5.67
C GLN A 203 -12.23 -26.20 6.97
N GLU A 204 -11.40 -27.11 7.49
CA GLU A 204 -10.49 -26.82 8.61
C GLU A 204 -9.53 -25.71 8.22
N ALA A 205 -9.25 -24.80 9.16
CA ALA A 205 -8.38 -23.68 8.97
C ALA A 205 -7.80 -23.20 10.30
N ASP A 206 -6.48 -23.10 10.37
CA ASP A 206 -5.77 -22.40 11.45
C ASP A 206 -5.74 -20.88 11.18
N PHE A 207 -5.68 -20.53 9.87
CA PHE A 207 -5.68 -19.13 9.42
C PHE A 207 -6.63 -18.91 8.24
N PHE A 208 -7.28 -17.75 8.27
CA PHE A 208 -8.06 -17.22 7.15
C PHE A 208 -7.51 -15.87 6.70
N ILE A 209 -7.12 -15.76 5.44
CA ILE A 209 -6.54 -14.56 4.84
C ILE A 209 -7.48 -14.02 3.77
N PRO A 210 -8.44 -13.12 4.11
CA PRO A 210 -9.37 -12.52 3.18
C PRO A 210 -8.73 -11.34 2.44
N LEU A 211 -8.10 -11.58 1.30
CA LEU A 211 -7.42 -10.55 0.51
C LEU A 211 -8.38 -9.79 -0.42
N PHE A 212 -9.41 -9.18 0.14
CA PHE A 212 -10.48 -8.49 -0.62
C PHE A 212 -10.08 -7.10 -1.13
N GLY A 213 -8.83 -6.72 -0.94
CA GLY A 213 -8.27 -5.42 -1.29
C GLY A 213 -8.49 -4.38 -0.19
N LEU A 214 -8.01 -3.20 -0.46
CA LEU A 214 -8.05 -2.08 0.48
C LEU A 214 -9.15 -1.10 0.09
N THR A 215 -9.70 -0.42 1.07
CA THR A 215 -10.53 0.76 0.86
C THR A 215 -9.69 1.99 1.19
N PRO A 216 -9.35 2.82 0.20
CA PRO A 216 -8.66 4.08 0.45
C PRO A 216 -9.52 4.99 1.30
N LYS A 217 -8.93 5.60 2.32
CA LYS A 217 -9.54 6.65 3.14
C LYS A 217 -8.59 7.82 3.26
N LEU A 218 -9.03 8.99 2.89
CA LEU A 218 -8.20 10.21 2.99
C LEU A 218 -7.95 10.65 4.44
N GLY A 219 -8.84 10.23 5.38
CA GLY A 219 -8.75 10.69 6.76
C GLY A 219 -8.87 12.21 6.84
N PRO A 220 -8.11 12.89 7.71
CA PRO A 220 -8.14 14.34 7.86
C PRO A 220 -7.87 15.13 6.57
N ILE A 221 -7.16 14.55 5.60
CA ILE A 221 -6.86 15.19 4.31
C ILE A 221 -8.15 15.61 3.58
N ALA A 222 -9.25 14.88 3.78
CA ALA A 222 -10.54 15.21 3.17
C ALA A 222 -11.09 16.57 3.61
N ASP A 223 -10.67 17.07 4.78
CA ASP A 223 -11.15 18.31 5.39
C ASP A 223 -10.19 19.49 5.16
N TRP A 224 -9.09 19.29 4.39
CA TRP A 224 -8.09 20.34 4.14
C TRP A 224 -8.46 21.31 3.00
N GLY A 225 -9.69 21.22 2.46
CA GLY A 225 -10.18 22.10 1.40
C GLY A 225 -9.58 21.81 0.03
N LEU A 226 -9.03 20.62 -0.17
CA LEU A 226 -8.49 20.19 -1.45
C LEU A 226 -9.59 19.70 -2.39
N SER A 227 -9.40 19.90 -3.70
CA SER A 227 -10.28 19.32 -4.71
C SER A 227 -10.07 17.82 -4.78
N LEU A 228 -11.17 17.07 -4.68
CA LEU A 228 -11.14 15.60 -4.63
C LEU A 228 -11.99 14.99 -5.75
N ASP A 229 -11.46 13.97 -6.41
CA ASP A 229 -12.25 13.01 -7.18
C ASP A 229 -12.26 11.68 -6.42
N LYS A 230 -13.44 11.31 -5.89
CA LYS A 230 -13.63 10.15 -5.00
C LYS A 230 -12.70 10.20 -3.78
N ASN A 231 -11.69 9.32 -3.73
CA ASN A 231 -10.71 9.22 -2.65
C ASN A 231 -9.30 9.58 -3.14
N ALA A 232 -9.18 10.53 -4.07
CA ALA A 232 -7.90 10.99 -4.59
C ALA A 232 -7.92 12.52 -4.71
N ILE A 233 -6.75 13.13 -4.57
CA ILE A 233 -6.57 14.59 -4.67
C ILE A 233 -6.38 14.95 -6.14
N GLU A 234 -7.22 15.83 -6.67
CA GLU A 234 -7.04 16.36 -8.02
C GLU A 234 -5.81 17.28 -8.07
N VAL A 235 -4.97 17.07 -9.06
CA VAL A 235 -3.77 17.89 -9.27
C VAL A 235 -3.62 18.29 -10.73
N ASP A 236 -2.89 19.39 -10.97
CA ASP A 236 -2.39 19.72 -12.29
C ASP A 236 -1.32 18.67 -12.69
N PRO A 237 -1.48 17.94 -13.80
CA PRO A 237 -0.50 16.94 -14.24
C PRO A 237 0.87 17.53 -14.61
N TYR A 238 0.96 18.85 -14.81
CA TYR A 238 2.19 19.53 -15.19
C TYR A 238 3.17 19.63 -14.01
N ASP A 239 2.69 19.89 -12.79
CA ASP A 239 3.54 20.17 -11.63
C ASP A 239 3.06 19.54 -10.33
N CYS A 240 1.98 18.75 -10.37
CA CYS A 240 1.34 18.11 -9.24
C CYS A 240 0.80 19.07 -8.17
N SER A 241 0.56 20.34 -8.53
CA SER A 241 -0.08 21.32 -7.65
C SER A 241 -1.55 21.00 -7.44
N THR A 242 -2.04 21.27 -6.22
CA THR A 242 -3.47 21.19 -5.88
C THR A 242 -4.16 22.53 -6.15
N ASN A 243 -5.46 22.61 -5.87
CA ASN A 243 -6.20 23.87 -5.86
C ASN A 243 -5.75 24.87 -4.78
N VAL A 244 -4.90 24.46 -3.85
CA VAL A 244 -4.34 25.32 -2.79
C VAL A 244 -2.87 25.58 -3.07
N ASP A 245 -2.53 26.85 -3.37
CA ASP A 245 -1.17 27.30 -3.66
C ASP A 245 -0.19 26.90 -2.54
N GLY A 246 0.90 26.20 -2.91
CA GLY A 246 1.93 25.71 -2.00
C GLY A 246 1.66 24.31 -1.46
N ILE A 247 0.52 23.69 -1.81
CA ILE A 247 0.23 22.28 -1.50
C ILE A 247 0.26 21.46 -2.78
N PHE A 248 0.99 20.36 -2.72
CA PHE A 248 1.20 19.40 -3.82
C PHE A 248 0.77 18.01 -3.38
N ALA A 249 0.36 17.16 -4.32
CA ALA A 249 0.07 15.76 -4.04
C ALA A 249 0.70 14.87 -5.12
N ILE A 250 1.41 13.81 -4.67
CA ILE A 250 2.19 12.91 -5.53
C ILE A 250 1.94 11.44 -5.17
N GLY A 251 2.21 10.54 -6.13
CA GLY A 251 2.02 9.10 -5.95
C GLY A 251 0.54 8.69 -6.01
N ASP A 252 0.17 7.60 -5.35
CA ASP A 252 -1.16 6.99 -5.48
C ASP A 252 -2.31 7.83 -4.90
N ILE A 253 -1.99 8.84 -4.07
CA ILE A 253 -2.99 9.72 -3.45
C ILE A 253 -3.59 10.71 -4.43
N ASN A 254 -2.88 11.06 -5.51
CA ASN A 254 -3.35 12.03 -6.49
C ASN A 254 -4.11 11.39 -7.66
N THR A 255 -4.81 12.24 -8.41
CA THR A 255 -5.47 11.88 -9.67
C THR A 255 -5.42 13.01 -10.68
N TYR A 256 -5.31 12.63 -11.95
CA TYR A 256 -5.38 13.48 -13.15
C TYR A 256 -5.66 12.60 -14.38
N PRO A 257 -6.07 13.15 -15.53
CA PRO A 257 -6.29 12.37 -16.76
C PRO A 257 -5.03 11.58 -17.17
N GLY A 258 -5.14 10.27 -17.33
CA GLY A 258 -4.03 9.39 -17.69
C GLY A 258 -3.15 8.92 -16.51
N LYS A 259 -3.53 9.18 -15.27
CA LYS A 259 -2.81 8.72 -14.08
C LYS A 259 -2.60 7.21 -14.05
N LEU A 260 -1.34 6.80 -13.85
CA LEU A 260 -0.95 5.44 -13.55
C LEU A 260 -0.41 5.35 -12.12
N LYS A 261 -0.91 4.39 -11.34
CA LYS A 261 -0.48 4.15 -9.96
C LYS A 261 0.70 3.19 -9.94
N LEU A 262 1.86 3.71 -10.36
CA LEU A 262 3.15 3.00 -10.39
C LEU A 262 4.17 3.77 -9.56
N ILE A 263 5.09 3.05 -8.90
CA ILE A 263 6.20 3.66 -8.15
C ILE A 263 7.02 4.59 -9.04
N LEU A 264 7.31 4.16 -10.28
CA LEU A 264 8.02 4.95 -11.29
C LEU A 264 7.32 6.29 -11.56
N CYS A 265 5.99 6.29 -11.71
CA CYS A 265 5.22 7.53 -11.93
C CYS A 265 5.30 8.45 -10.71
N GLY A 266 5.25 7.90 -9.49
CA GLY A 266 5.43 8.66 -8.26
C GLY A 266 6.79 9.35 -8.17
N PHE A 267 7.87 8.71 -8.61
CA PHE A 267 9.20 9.33 -8.69
C PHE A 267 9.25 10.48 -9.70
N HIS A 268 8.62 10.30 -10.87
CA HIS A 268 8.50 11.37 -11.85
C HIS A 268 7.71 12.56 -11.30
N GLU A 269 6.56 12.32 -10.68
CA GLU A 269 5.73 13.34 -10.05
C GLU A 269 6.49 14.09 -8.94
N ALA A 270 7.25 13.39 -8.11
CA ALA A 270 8.12 14.01 -7.10
C ALA A 270 9.13 14.97 -7.73
N THR A 271 9.71 14.61 -8.88
CA THR A 271 10.64 15.47 -9.61
C THR A 271 9.96 16.73 -10.12
N MET A 272 8.78 16.61 -10.73
CA MET A 272 8.01 17.75 -11.26
C MET A 272 7.56 18.68 -10.11
N MET A 273 7.04 18.10 -9.03
CA MET A 273 6.66 18.83 -7.82
C MET A 273 7.82 19.61 -7.22
N CYS A 274 9.02 19.01 -7.08
CA CYS A 274 10.19 19.70 -6.54
C CYS A 274 10.59 20.93 -7.36
N GLN A 275 10.51 20.83 -8.70
CA GLN A 275 10.74 21.97 -9.60
C GLN A 275 9.74 23.10 -9.33
N ALA A 276 8.46 22.78 -9.20
CA ALA A 276 7.41 23.75 -8.94
C ALA A 276 7.49 24.35 -7.53
N ALA A 277 7.81 23.54 -6.53
CA ALA A 277 7.93 23.95 -5.14
C ALA A 277 9.06 24.96 -4.90
N PHE A 278 10.09 24.95 -5.76
CA PHE A 278 11.26 25.85 -5.61
C PHE A 278 10.88 27.33 -5.47
N ARG A 279 9.92 27.80 -6.26
CA ARG A 279 9.45 29.22 -6.23
C ARG A 279 8.82 29.63 -4.89
N TYR A 280 8.24 28.69 -4.15
CA TYR A 280 7.66 28.96 -2.83
C TYR A 280 8.73 28.96 -1.73
N ILE A 281 9.75 28.10 -1.90
CA ILE A 281 10.85 27.94 -0.93
C ILE A 281 11.86 29.07 -1.09
N TYR A 282 12.15 29.47 -2.33
CA TYR A 282 13.14 30.47 -2.69
C TYR A 282 12.55 31.52 -3.65
N PRO A 283 11.62 32.42 -3.17
CA PRO A 283 10.89 33.32 -4.05
C PRO A 283 11.80 34.31 -4.79
N ASP A 284 12.93 34.69 -4.18
CA ASP A 284 13.90 35.64 -4.73
C ASP A 284 15.00 35.00 -5.58
N GLN A 285 14.94 33.68 -5.79
CA GLN A 285 15.96 32.96 -6.54
C GLN A 285 15.40 32.34 -7.83
N LYS A 286 16.18 32.41 -8.87
CA LYS A 286 15.88 31.69 -10.12
C LYS A 286 16.40 30.27 -10.02
N LEU A 287 15.53 29.30 -10.25
CA LEU A 287 15.93 27.89 -10.34
C LEU A 287 16.94 27.72 -11.49
N SER A 288 18.13 27.23 -11.15
CA SER A 288 19.14 26.82 -12.11
C SER A 288 19.30 25.31 -12.03
N PHE A 289 18.71 24.60 -13.01
CA PHE A 289 18.85 23.15 -13.06
C PHE A 289 20.29 22.75 -13.36
N LYS A 290 20.88 21.89 -12.52
CA LYS A 290 22.20 21.30 -12.71
C LYS A 290 22.10 19.79 -12.54
N TYR A 291 22.81 19.06 -13.39
CA TYR A 291 22.91 17.61 -13.24
C TYR A 291 23.87 17.26 -12.09
N THR A 292 23.42 16.38 -11.20
CA THR A 292 24.24 15.88 -10.07
C THR A 292 25.49 15.14 -10.54
N THR A 293 25.47 14.58 -11.76
CA THR A 293 26.63 13.97 -12.42
C THR A 293 27.80 14.96 -12.65
N VAL A 294 27.52 16.26 -12.64
CA VAL A 294 28.55 17.31 -12.81
C VAL A 294 29.11 17.81 -11.48
N THR A 295 28.25 17.90 -10.47
CA THR A 295 28.60 18.48 -9.15
C THR A 295 28.86 17.45 -8.08
N GLY A 296 28.40 16.20 -8.29
CA GLY A 296 28.35 15.20 -7.23
C GLY A 296 27.30 15.52 -6.16
N ILE A 297 27.25 14.69 -5.15
CA ILE A 297 26.47 14.89 -3.91
C ILE A 297 27.43 14.61 -2.76
N ASP A 298 27.58 15.55 -1.83
CA ASP A 298 28.41 15.36 -0.64
C ASP A 298 27.82 14.21 0.21
N GLY A 299 28.65 13.21 0.51
CA GLY A 299 28.25 12.04 1.29
C GLY A 299 28.00 10.75 0.49
N PHE A 300 28.20 10.78 -0.84
CA PHE A 300 28.27 9.61 -1.72
C PHE A 300 29.64 9.45 -2.36
#